data_20e756fd7d728e957638715f548df556
#
_entry.id   20e756fd7d728e957638715f548df556
#
_cell.length_a   1.000
_cell.length_b   1.000
_cell.length_c   1.000
_cell.angle_alpha   90.00
_cell.angle_beta   90.00
_cell.angle_gamma   90.00
#
_symmetry.space_group_name_H-M   'P 1'
#
loop_
_entity.id
_entity.type
_entity.pdbx_description
1 polymer ?
#
loop_
_entity_poly.entity_id
_entity_poly.type
_entity_poly.pdbx_seq_one_letter_code
_entity_poly.pdbx_strand_id
1 'polypeptide(L)'
;MAIWQTYAEKVQSGEIVACKKIKQAVARYFDDLANPAYFFDEGVVNKFLAFSKLCPHVKGHLRGEPIILSDWQAFLFANLLGFKRKDTGLRKYRSAYVQVARKNAKSTVAAVLANWFLLVEGGQQDIYTAAVSRDQARIVFDDARQMCLLSAPLKNALTFNNTS
;
A
#
# COMPACT_ATOMS: atom_id res chain seq x y z
N MET A 1 12.85 -8.42 13.54
CA MET A 1 11.88 -9.08 12.63
C MET A 1 10.98 -8.00 12.03
N ALA A 2 10.68 -8.10 10.76
CA ALA A 2 9.87 -7.09 10.07
C ALA A 2 8.39 -7.20 10.49
N ILE A 3 7.68 -6.07 10.59
CA ILE A 3 6.29 -5.99 11.05
C ILE A 3 5.33 -6.91 10.26
N TRP A 4 5.49 -6.99 8.93
CA TRP A 4 4.68 -7.86 8.08
C TRP A 4 4.96 -9.35 8.30
N GLN A 5 6.20 -9.70 8.59
CA GLN A 5 6.61 -11.07 8.89
C GLN A 5 6.04 -11.51 10.23
N THR A 6 6.19 -10.68 11.25
CA THR A 6 5.61 -10.93 12.58
C THR A 6 4.09 -11.13 12.49
N TYR A 7 3.39 -10.31 11.67
CA TYR A 7 1.95 -10.50 11.45
C TYR A 7 1.65 -11.86 10.81
N ALA A 8 2.39 -12.25 9.77
CA ALA A 8 2.20 -13.53 9.10
C ALA A 8 2.41 -14.72 10.04
N GLU A 9 3.46 -14.70 10.85
CA GLU A 9 3.77 -15.74 11.84
C GLU A 9 2.69 -15.84 12.92
N LYS A 10 2.19 -14.72 13.43
CA LYS A 10 1.10 -14.67 14.42
C LYS A 10 -0.22 -15.20 13.86
N VAL A 11 -0.52 -14.94 12.61
CA VAL A 11 -1.70 -15.53 11.94
C VAL A 11 -1.51 -17.04 11.72
N GLN A 12 -0.31 -17.47 11.34
CA GLN A 12 0.00 -18.88 11.11
C GLN A 12 -0.05 -19.70 12.41
N SER A 13 0.48 -19.16 13.51
CA SER A 13 0.46 -19.79 14.83
C SER A 13 -0.92 -19.78 15.48
N GLY A 14 -1.86 -18.95 14.99
CA GLY A 14 -3.19 -18.77 15.59
C GLY A 14 -3.24 -17.73 16.71
N GLU A 15 -2.14 -17.06 17.04
CA GLU A 15 -2.12 -15.93 17.99
C GLU A 15 -3.06 -14.81 17.54
N ILE A 16 -3.08 -14.53 16.23
CA ILE A 16 -4.06 -13.62 15.61
C ILE A 16 -5.17 -14.46 14.97
N VAL A 17 -6.39 -14.26 15.48
CA VAL A 17 -7.59 -14.87 14.88
C VAL A 17 -7.87 -14.23 13.52
N ALA A 18 -7.85 -15.04 12.48
CA ALA A 18 -8.02 -14.56 11.11
C ALA A 18 -9.00 -15.45 10.33
N CYS A 19 -9.73 -14.85 9.39
CA CYS A 19 -10.62 -15.58 8.50
C CYS A 19 -9.85 -16.47 7.51
N LYS A 20 -10.55 -17.43 6.90
CA LYS A 20 -9.98 -18.39 5.94
C LYS A 20 -9.15 -17.68 4.83
N LYS A 21 -9.62 -16.56 4.30
CA LYS A 21 -8.95 -15.84 3.22
C LYS A 21 -7.61 -15.22 3.65
N ILE A 22 -7.54 -14.70 4.87
CA ILE A 22 -6.28 -14.19 5.43
C ILE A 22 -5.31 -15.33 5.69
N LYS A 23 -5.76 -16.45 6.26
CA LYS A 23 -4.92 -17.65 6.44
C LYS A 23 -4.36 -18.17 5.11
N GLN A 24 -5.18 -18.18 4.05
CA GLN A 24 -4.74 -18.55 2.71
C GLN A 24 -3.71 -17.55 2.13
N ALA A 25 -3.88 -16.26 2.39
CA ALA A 25 -2.90 -15.25 1.95
C ALA A 25 -1.56 -15.40 2.68
N VAL A 26 -1.60 -15.74 3.99
CA VAL A 26 -0.40 -16.01 4.79
C VAL A 26 0.29 -17.31 4.34
N ALA A 27 -0.44 -18.38 4.10
CA ALA A 27 0.13 -19.62 3.55
C ALA A 27 0.85 -19.36 2.23
N ARG A 28 0.19 -18.65 1.30
CA ARG A 28 0.79 -18.27 0.01
C ARG A 28 2.05 -17.39 0.18
N TYR A 29 2.09 -16.51 1.17
CA TYR A 29 3.28 -15.70 1.45
C TYR A 29 4.51 -16.59 1.76
N PHE A 30 4.33 -17.61 2.62
CA PHE A 30 5.42 -18.55 2.94
C PHE A 30 5.77 -19.45 1.75
N ASP A 31 4.78 -19.93 0.99
CA ASP A 31 5.00 -20.70 -0.24
C ASP A 31 5.83 -19.89 -1.26
N ASP A 32 5.54 -18.60 -1.37
CA ASP A 32 6.23 -17.69 -2.29
C ASP A 32 7.67 -17.40 -1.85
N LEU A 33 7.92 -17.31 -0.54
CA LEU A 33 9.28 -17.17 -0.01
C LEU A 33 10.14 -18.41 -0.30
N ALA A 34 9.53 -19.60 -0.28
CA ALA A 34 10.19 -20.85 -0.58
C ALA A 34 10.35 -21.11 -2.08
N ASN A 35 9.62 -20.42 -2.94
CA ASN A 35 9.60 -20.67 -4.36
C ASN A 35 10.81 -20.06 -5.08
N PRO A 36 11.67 -20.90 -5.74
CA PRO A 36 12.89 -20.42 -6.38
C PRO A 36 12.65 -19.46 -7.56
N ALA A 37 11.44 -19.40 -8.13
CA ALA A 37 11.10 -18.49 -9.23
C ALA A 37 10.97 -17.03 -8.80
N TYR A 38 10.88 -16.77 -7.48
CA TYR A 38 10.69 -15.45 -6.94
C TYR A 38 11.83 -15.04 -6.00
N PHE A 39 11.95 -13.77 -5.75
CA PHE A 39 12.70 -13.22 -4.62
C PHE A 39 11.87 -12.14 -3.93
N PHE A 40 12.14 -11.95 -2.64
CA PHE A 40 11.45 -10.94 -1.83
C PHE A 40 12.38 -9.75 -1.60
N ASP A 41 11.98 -8.58 -2.08
CA ASP A 41 12.73 -7.33 -1.97
C ASP A 41 12.26 -6.56 -0.72
N GLU A 42 12.89 -6.85 0.41
CA GLU A 42 12.63 -6.14 1.67
C GLU A 42 12.92 -4.64 1.57
N GLY A 43 13.88 -4.25 0.72
CA GLY A 43 14.26 -2.85 0.53
C GLY A 43 13.10 -2.02 -0.02
N VAL A 44 12.35 -2.55 -0.99
CA VAL A 44 11.16 -1.88 -1.53
C VAL A 44 10.06 -1.77 -0.46
N VAL A 45 9.83 -2.82 0.32
CA VAL A 45 8.82 -2.80 1.38
C VAL A 45 9.17 -1.77 2.45
N ASN A 46 10.40 -1.75 2.91
CA ASN A 46 10.88 -0.78 3.91
C ASN A 46 10.78 0.66 3.39
N LYS A 47 11.12 0.89 2.11
CA LYS A 47 10.95 2.20 1.47
C LYS A 47 9.47 2.61 1.42
N PHE A 48 8.56 1.70 1.11
CA PHE A 48 7.13 1.99 1.10
C PHE A 48 6.61 2.33 2.50
N LEU A 49 7.02 1.58 3.54
CA LEU A 49 6.66 1.88 4.94
C LEU A 49 7.23 3.23 5.42
N ALA A 50 8.42 3.60 4.96
CA ALA A 50 8.98 4.92 5.24
C ALA A 50 8.23 6.02 4.48
N PHE A 51 7.89 5.78 3.20
CA PHE A 51 7.12 6.71 2.37
C PHE A 51 5.72 6.95 2.93
N SER A 52 5.03 5.93 3.47
CA SER A 52 3.71 6.11 4.07
C SER A 52 3.71 7.15 5.19
N LYS A 53 4.81 7.28 5.93
CA LYS A 53 4.99 8.29 6.99
C LYS A 53 5.17 9.72 6.45
N LEU A 54 5.52 9.88 5.18
CA LEU A 54 5.55 11.19 4.51
C LEU A 54 4.15 11.63 4.07
N CYS A 55 3.21 10.69 3.99
CA CYS A 55 1.82 10.96 3.67
C CYS A 55 1.05 11.27 4.97
N PRO A 56 0.52 12.48 5.15
CA PRO A 56 -0.27 12.81 6.33
C PRO A 56 -1.72 12.35 6.19
N HIS A 57 -2.39 12.12 7.31
CA HIS A 57 -3.84 12.01 7.34
C HIS A 57 -4.48 13.31 6.85
N VAL A 58 -5.49 13.21 5.96
CA VAL A 58 -6.13 14.39 5.35
C VAL A 58 -7.42 14.81 6.03
N LYS A 59 -8.00 13.94 6.87
CA LYS A 59 -9.33 14.12 7.51
C LYS A 59 -9.30 13.64 8.95
N GLY A 60 -10.30 14.11 9.71
CA GLY A 60 -10.53 13.72 11.11
C GLY A 60 -9.52 14.31 12.09
N HIS A 61 -9.51 13.74 13.31
CA HIS A 61 -8.67 14.22 14.41
C HIS A 61 -7.16 13.99 14.20
N LEU A 62 -6.81 13.06 13.30
CA LEU A 62 -5.41 12.78 12.94
C LEU A 62 -4.91 13.65 11.77
N ARG A 63 -5.70 14.61 11.27
CA ARG A 63 -5.29 15.41 10.11
C ARG A 63 -3.95 16.10 10.35
N GLY A 64 -3.02 15.86 9.42
CA GLY A 64 -1.63 16.35 9.49
C GLY A 64 -0.66 15.36 10.11
N GLU A 65 -1.13 14.37 10.86
CA GLU A 65 -0.27 13.33 11.42
C GLU A 65 0.19 12.33 10.36
N PRO A 66 1.41 11.79 10.45
CA PRO A 66 1.92 10.78 9.55
C PRO A 66 1.06 9.51 9.52
N ILE A 67 0.89 8.93 8.34
CA ILE A 67 0.21 7.64 8.21
C ILE A 67 1.18 6.53 8.61
N ILE A 68 0.86 5.84 9.70
CA ILE A 68 1.54 4.64 10.17
C ILE A 68 0.67 3.44 9.82
N LEU A 69 1.19 2.58 8.95
CA LEU A 69 0.46 1.38 8.53
C LEU A 69 0.38 0.38 9.68
N SER A 70 -0.80 -0.21 9.89
CA SER A 70 -0.98 -1.33 10.81
C SER A 70 -0.35 -2.60 10.26
N ASP A 71 -0.14 -3.62 11.11
CA ASP A 71 0.56 -4.86 10.78
C ASP A 71 -0.05 -5.57 9.56
N TRP A 72 -1.39 -5.67 9.49
CA TRP A 72 -2.08 -6.29 8.37
C TRP A 72 -1.96 -5.46 7.07
N GLN A 73 -1.91 -4.12 7.17
CA GLN A 73 -1.68 -3.24 6.01
C GLN A 73 -0.24 -3.38 5.52
N ALA A 74 0.72 -3.41 6.44
CA ALA A 74 2.12 -3.68 6.12
C ALA A 74 2.28 -5.04 5.44
N PHE A 75 1.60 -6.09 5.93
CA PHE A 75 1.58 -7.41 5.30
C PHE A 75 0.97 -7.39 3.89
N LEU A 76 -0.14 -6.69 3.69
CA LEU A 76 -0.75 -6.52 2.37
C LEU A 76 0.24 -5.92 1.37
N PHE A 77 0.89 -4.81 1.73
CA PHE A 77 1.81 -4.11 0.84
C PHE A 77 3.14 -4.83 0.68
N ALA A 78 3.60 -5.56 1.69
CA ALA A 78 4.76 -6.44 1.57
C ALA A 78 4.54 -7.52 0.51
N ASN A 79 3.35 -8.15 0.48
CA ASN A 79 3.01 -9.09 -0.58
C ASN A 79 2.95 -8.41 -1.94
N LEU A 80 2.25 -7.28 -2.05
CA LEU A 80 2.01 -6.61 -3.32
C LEU A 80 3.30 -6.08 -3.97
N LEU A 81 4.20 -5.52 -3.17
CA LEU A 81 5.38 -4.79 -3.65
C LEU A 81 6.68 -5.61 -3.55
N GLY A 82 6.79 -6.49 -2.53
CA GLY A 82 8.03 -7.18 -2.21
C GLY A 82 8.35 -8.36 -3.11
N PHE A 83 7.35 -9.14 -3.57
CA PHE A 83 7.62 -10.29 -4.42
C PHE A 83 7.90 -9.91 -5.87
N LYS A 84 9.08 -10.31 -6.35
CA LYS A 84 9.51 -10.10 -7.73
C LYS A 84 9.87 -11.42 -8.39
N ARG A 85 9.66 -11.50 -9.68
CA ARG A 85 10.06 -12.63 -10.52
C ARG A 85 11.56 -12.54 -10.82
N LYS A 86 12.29 -13.63 -10.67
CA LYS A 86 13.75 -13.65 -10.93
C LYS A 86 14.08 -13.50 -12.42
N ASP A 87 13.22 -14.00 -13.29
CA ASP A 87 13.43 -13.95 -14.73
C ASP A 87 13.29 -12.55 -15.34
N THR A 88 12.39 -11.72 -14.80
CA THR A 88 12.04 -10.42 -15.37
C THR A 88 12.34 -9.24 -14.43
N GLY A 89 12.57 -9.49 -13.15
CA GLY A 89 12.65 -8.43 -12.11
C GLY A 89 11.33 -7.71 -11.82
N LEU A 90 10.26 -8.07 -12.55
CA LEU A 90 8.95 -7.43 -12.37
C LEU A 90 8.22 -7.97 -11.15
N ARG A 91 7.30 -7.17 -10.61
CA ARG A 91 6.43 -7.60 -9.50
C ARG A 91 5.66 -8.86 -9.86
N LYS A 92 5.62 -9.81 -8.94
CA LYS A 92 4.80 -11.02 -9.05
C LYS A 92 3.32 -10.67 -9.07
N TYR A 93 2.89 -9.85 -8.11
CA TYR A 93 1.49 -9.45 -7.94
C TYR A 93 1.20 -8.17 -8.71
N ARG A 94 0.30 -8.28 -9.69
CA ARG A 94 -0.15 -7.16 -10.54
C ARG A 94 -1.56 -6.71 -10.18
N SER A 95 -2.26 -7.50 -9.36
CA SER A 95 -3.62 -7.23 -8.91
C SER A 95 -3.77 -7.59 -7.45
N ALA A 96 -4.55 -6.82 -6.71
CA ALA A 96 -4.93 -7.10 -5.34
C ALA A 96 -6.43 -6.89 -5.15
N TYR A 97 -7.08 -7.84 -4.47
CA TYR A 97 -8.46 -7.70 -4.03
C TYR A 97 -8.48 -7.51 -2.51
N VAL A 98 -8.94 -6.35 -2.08
CA VAL A 98 -8.95 -5.95 -0.67
C VAL A 98 -10.38 -5.72 -0.20
N GLN A 99 -10.88 -6.63 0.63
CA GLN A 99 -12.20 -6.52 1.23
C GLN A 99 -12.07 -6.35 2.74
N VAL A 100 -12.38 -5.17 3.22
CA VAL A 100 -12.39 -4.81 4.64
C VAL A 100 -13.62 -3.98 4.97
N ALA A 101 -14.06 -3.98 6.22
CA ALA A 101 -15.21 -3.20 6.67
C ALA A 101 -15.00 -1.69 6.45
N ARG A 102 -16.09 -0.92 6.51
CA ARG A 102 -16.02 0.55 6.49
C ARG A 102 -15.15 1.05 7.66
N LYS A 103 -14.54 2.23 7.48
CA LYS A 103 -13.68 2.89 8.48
C LYS A 103 -12.33 2.19 8.77
N ASN A 104 -11.91 1.25 7.93
CA ASN A 104 -10.59 0.61 7.98
C ASN A 104 -9.59 1.21 6.96
N ALA A 105 -9.63 2.51 6.78
CA ALA A 105 -8.68 3.31 6.01
C ALA A 105 -8.45 2.87 4.54
N LYS A 106 -9.40 2.17 3.88
CA LYS A 106 -9.23 1.69 2.48
C LYS A 106 -8.81 2.80 1.51
N SER A 107 -9.56 3.90 1.48
CA SER A 107 -9.28 5.02 0.57
C SER A 107 -7.95 5.69 0.93
N THR A 108 -7.64 5.82 2.21
CA THR A 108 -6.39 6.39 2.70
C THR A 108 -5.18 5.58 2.22
N VAL A 109 -5.19 4.26 2.41
CA VAL A 109 -4.05 3.42 1.98
C VAL A 109 -3.99 3.29 0.46
N ALA A 110 -5.12 3.35 -0.25
CA ALA A 110 -5.14 3.42 -1.71
C ALA A 110 -4.52 4.73 -2.23
N ALA A 111 -4.77 5.85 -1.55
CA ALA A 111 -4.16 7.14 -1.87
C ALA A 111 -2.65 7.15 -1.61
N VAL A 112 -2.19 6.54 -0.50
CA VAL A 112 -0.74 6.34 -0.25
C VAL A 112 -0.11 5.51 -1.37
N LEU A 113 -0.75 4.42 -1.79
CA LEU A 113 -0.24 3.56 -2.87
C LEU A 113 -0.20 4.31 -4.21
N ALA A 114 -1.22 5.11 -4.52
CA ALA A 114 -1.24 5.95 -5.72
C ALA A 114 -0.07 6.93 -5.75
N ASN A 115 0.18 7.64 -4.64
CA ASN A 115 1.31 8.55 -4.51
C ASN A 115 2.66 7.82 -4.59
N TRP A 116 2.76 6.59 -4.06
CA TRP A 116 3.96 5.76 -4.20
C TRP A 116 4.28 5.47 -5.67
N PHE A 117 3.29 4.99 -6.43
CA PHE A 117 3.51 4.70 -7.85
C PHE A 117 3.84 5.96 -8.65
N LEU A 118 3.21 7.08 -8.34
CA LEU A 118 3.43 8.34 -9.03
C LEU A 118 4.82 8.93 -8.76
N LEU A 119 5.32 8.83 -7.52
CA LEU A 119 6.49 9.58 -7.05
C LEU A 119 7.76 8.74 -6.88
N VAL A 120 7.64 7.43 -6.66
CA VAL A 120 8.78 6.60 -6.23
C VAL A 120 9.13 5.52 -7.24
N GLU A 121 8.16 4.84 -7.85
CA GLU A 121 8.47 3.76 -8.80
C GLU A 121 9.00 4.24 -10.16
N GLY A 122 8.92 5.54 -10.42
CA GLY A 122 9.52 6.17 -11.61
C GLY A 122 8.78 5.87 -12.91
N GLY A 123 9.14 6.61 -13.96
CA GLY A 123 8.48 6.54 -15.26
C GLY A 123 7.23 7.45 -15.32
N GLN A 124 6.71 7.65 -16.51
CA GLN A 124 5.42 8.32 -16.69
C GLN A 124 4.31 7.34 -16.29
N GLN A 125 3.78 7.48 -15.08
CA GLN A 125 2.73 6.63 -14.53
C GLN A 125 1.40 7.37 -14.58
N ASP A 126 0.42 6.77 -15.25
CA ASP A 126 -0.97 7.22 -15.15
C ASP A 126 -1.70 6.43 -14.06
N ILE A 127 -2.27 7.13 -13.09
CA ILE A 127 -3.04 6.54 -12.01
C ILE A 127 -4.53 6.83 -12.22
N TYR A 128 -5.30 5.77 -12.40
CA TYR A 128 -6.74 5.88 -12.59
C TYR A 128 -7.50 5.34 -11.37
N THR A 129 -8.53 6.08 -10.97
CA THR A 129 -9.49 5.63 -9.97
C THR A 129 -10.86 5.45 -10.64
N ALA A 130 -11.51 4.33 -10.37
CA ALA A 130 -12.82 4.01 -10.91
C ALA A 130 -13.79 3.59 -9.79
N ALA A 131 -15.05 3.99 -9.90
CA ALA A 131 -16.12 3.60 -9.00
C ALA A 131 -17.48 3.69 -9.73
N VAL A 132 -18.56 3.36 -9.03
CA VAL A 132 -19.94 3.43 -9.59
C VAL A 132 -20.33 4.86 -9.96
N SER A 133 -19.81 5.87 -9.25
CA SER A 133 -20.01 7.29 -9.58
C SER A 133 -18.69 8.05 -9.62
N ARG A 134 -18.69 9.18 -10.36
CA ARG A 134 -17.53 10.09 -10.45
C ARG A 134 -17.09 10.58 -9.06
N ASP A 135 -18.06 10.94 -8.22
CA ASP A 135 -17.77 11.45 -6.88
C ASP A 135 -17.09 10.39 -5.99
N GLN A 136 -17.50 9.13 -6.09
CA GLN A 136 -16.86 8.04 -5.38
C GLN A 136 -15.45 7.75 -5.91
N ALA A 137 -15.24 7.78 -7.22
CA ALA A 137 -13.93 7.61 -7.81
C ALA A 137 -12.97 8.73 -7.38
N ARG A 138 -13.48 9.96 -7.27
CA ARG A 138 -12.72 11.15 -6.89
C ARG A 138 -12.17 11.10 -5.46
N ILE A 139 -12.80 10.35 -4.54
CA ILE A 139 -12.39 10.29 -3.13
C ILE A 139 -10.91 9.92 -2.98
N VAL A 140 -10.43 8.89 -3.68
CA VAL A 140 -9.03 8.44 -3.58
C VAL A 140 -8.09 9.47 -4.19
N PHE A 141 -8.48 10.06 -5.33
CA PHE A 141 -7.71 11.12 -5.96
C PHE A 141 -7.57 12.36 -5.06
N ASP A 142 -8.69 12.83 -4.49
CA ASP A 142 -8.68 13.99 -3.60
C ASP A 142 -7.84 13.73 -2.34
N ASP A 143 -7.94 12.55 -1.74
CA ASP A 143 -7.12 12.17 -0.59
C ASP A 143 -5.63 12.13 -0.99
N ALA A 144 -5.26 11.55 -2.12
CA ALA A 144 -3.88 11.52 -2.62
C ALA A 144 -3.33 12.94 -2.87
N ARG A 145 -4.10 13.79 -3.54
CA ARG A 145 -3.76 15.20 -3.78
C ARG A 145 -3.57 15.98 -2.47
N GLN A 146 -4.48 15.82 -1.52
CA GLN A 146 -4.39 16.51 -0.22
C GLN A 146 -3.18 16.03 0.60
N MET A 147 -2.82 14.74 0.57
CA MET A 147 -1.60 14.24 1.20
C MET A 147 -0.37 14.97 0.67
N CYS A 148 -0.29 15.13 -0.66
CA CYS A 148 0.82 15.84 -1.28
C CYS A 148 0.85 17.34 -0.91
N LEU A 149 -0.30 18.00 -0.85
CA LEU A 149 -0.38 19.42 -0.48
C LEU A 149 -0.02 19.68 0.98
N LEU A 150 -0.32 18.76 1.88
CA LEU A 150 -0.04 18.87 3.31
C LEU A 150 1.40 18.46 3.68
N SER A 151 2.09 17.72 2.82
CA SER A 151 3.45 17.24 3.05
C SER A 151 4.45 18.07 2.24
N ALA A 152 5.30 18.85 2.89
CA ALA A 152 6.31 19.66 2.21
C ALA A 152 7.23 18.82 1.29
N PRO A 153 7.75 17.64 1.68
CA PRO A 153 8.55 16.81 0.79
C PRO A 153 7.79 16.36 -0.47
N LEU A 154 6.52 15.95 -0.33
CA LEU A 154 5.73 15.48 -1.47
C LEU A 154 5.28 16.65 -2.37
N LYS A 155 4.96 17.80 -1.78
CA LYS A 155 4.57 19.00 -2.51
C LYS A 155 5.68 19.48 -3.45
N ASN A 156 6.92 19.44 -2.99
CA ASN A 156 8.07 19.87 -3.78
C ASN A 156 8.42 18.91 -4.93
N ALA A 157 7.94 17.67 -4.87
CA ALA A 157 8.15 16.66 -5.90
C ALA A 157 7.10 16.71 -7.04
N LEU A 158 6.04 17.54 -6.91
CA LEU A 158 4.92 17.56 -7.84
C LEU A 158 4.62 18.96 -8.34
N THR A 159 4.28 19.05 -9.63
CA THR A 159 3.63 20.23 -10.22
C THR A 159 2.12 19.99 -10.28
N PHE A 160 1.34 20.82 -9.60
CA PHE A 160 -0.13 20.72 -9.61
C PHE A 160 -0.71 21.62 -10.69
N ASN A 161 -1.32 21.03 -11.70
CA ASN A 161 -2.14 21.77 -12.65
C ASN A 161 -3.55 21.93 -12.09
N ASN A 162 -4.01 23.16 -11.90
CA ASN A 162 -5.40 23.47 -11.51
C ASN A 162 -6.28 23.44 -12.77
N THR A 163 -6.49 22.28 -13.36
CA THR A 163 -7.57 22.09 -14.32
C THR A 163 -8.84 21.68 -13.56
N SER A 164 -9.79 22.60 -13.59
CA SER A 164 -11.16 22.47 -13.06
C SER A 164 -11.95 21.32 -13.69
#